data_90dfdf435f4cde06a7ea7cc47e9a86d5
#
_entry.id   90dfdf435f4cde06a7ea7cc47e9a86d5
#
_cell.length_a   1.000
_cell.length_b   1.000
_cell.length_c   1.000
_cell.angle_alpha   90.00
_cell.angle_beta   90.00
_cell.angle_gamma   90.00
#
_symmetry.space_group_name_H-M   'P 1'
#
loop_
_entity.id
_entity.type
_entity.pdbx_description
1 polymer ?
#
loop_
_entity_poly.entity_id
_entity_poly.type
_entity_poly.pdbx_seq_one_letter_code
_entity_poly.pdbx_strand_id
1 'polypeptide(L)'
;MRLLALPDNGHTRLIPNGAIEVLPLRFVTVGRSVQLIGAAPEITAPRGELIAVNGADLSWIEAAAEQFLAGRHQRKRVIGPILLAWPYALARLGFASGSGTTEYRLRDENGQITNLKVANGHTVPGSALYPRNEHGKDDPTWQPEAFVEIKNWQDLGLSIALPSFFDPNETALLAGISAAAERVRACSNKPLLIDVRGNTGGDFLLTMPLIDAISESAIKQIVVLVDKFTFSAAIVFVAILKHRLGNRLTLIGEEMGDGLTFFAEGGLLDLPASKAVVRYSSAFHDWKNGTADETTPPEVARKIVAVGALNLDLEWVQGSAAEDAQGEFHQRVLKSMSNWINDR
;
A
#
# COMPACT_ATOMS: atom_id res chain seq x y z
N MET A 1 16.68 -15.17 -0.67
CA MET A 1 15.24 -14.86 -0.82
C MET A 1 14.37 -15.93 -0.16
N ARG A 2 14.41 -17.21 -0.56
CA ARG A 2 13.56 -18.27 0.06
C ARG A 2 13.57 -18.26 1.59
N LEU A 3 14.75 -18.21 2.21
CA LEU A 3 14.86 -18.18 3.68
C LEU A 3 14.12 -16.99 4.30
N LEU A 4 14.17 -15.84 3.66
CA LEU A 4 13.51 -14.62 4.14
C LEU A 4 11.99 -14.63 3.90
N ALA A 5 11.51 -15.49 3.01
CA ALA A 5 10.09 -15.66 2.75
C ALA A 5 9.39 -16.60 3.75
N LEU A 6 10.15 -17.48 4.43
CA LEU A 6 9.59 -18.49 5.35
C LEU A 6 8.76 -17.91 6.52
N PRO A 7 9.14 -16.77 7.13
CA PRO A 7 8.36 -16.20 8.23
C PRO A 7 7.03 -15.55 7.82
N ASP A 8 6.72 -15.47 6.52
CA ASP A 8 5.54 -14.77 6.00
C ASP A 8 5.36 -13.35 6.56
N ASN A 9 6.49 -12.65 6.78
CA ASN A 9 6.51 -11.30 7.35
C ASN A 9 6.93 -10.26 6.31
N GLY A 10 6.01 -9.36 5.95
CA GLY A 10 6.21 -8.34 4.92
C GLY A 10 7.27 -7.27 5.24
N HIS A 11 7.68 -7.15 6.50
CA HIS A 11 8.73 -6.22 6.92
C HIS A 11 10.14 -6.80 6.76
N THR A 12 10.29 -8.13 6.65
CA THR A 12 11.57 -8.80 6.41
C THR A 12 11.87 -8.86 4.93
N ARG A 13 13.01 -8.30 4.49
CA ARG A 13 13.33 -8.20 3.06
C ARG A 13 14.84 -8.17 2.80
N LEU A 14 15.20 -8.55 1.57
CA LEU A 14 16.53 -8.32 1.03
C LEU A 14 16.55 -7.00 0.27
N ILE A 15 17.49 -6.14 0.63
CA ILE A 15 17.80 -4.89 -0.08
C ILE A 15 19.03 -5.19 -0.93
N PRO A 16 18.93 -5.19 -2.27
CA PRO A 16 20.08 -5.47 -3.13
C PRO A 16 21.09 -4.34 -3.07
N ASN A 17 22.36 -4.66 -3.38
CA ASN A 17 23.36 -3.66 -3.60
C ASN A 17 23.21 -3.10 -5.03
N GLY A 18 22.74 -1.87 -5.14
CA GLY A 18 22.47 -1.21 -6.40
C GLY A 18 21.00 -1.33 -6.88
N ALA A 19 20.73 -0.64 -7.96
CA ALA A 19 19.40 -0.63 -8.56
C ALA A 19 19.04 -2.00 -9.17
N ILE A 20 17.78 -2.40 -9.05
CA ILE A 20 17.23 -3.52 -9.80
C ILE A 20 16.81 -2.98 -11.16
N GLU A 21 17.42 -3.50 -12.22
CA GLU A 21 17.07 -3.16 -13.59
C GLU A 21 15.91 -4.02 -14.06
N VAL A 22 14.84 -3.37 -14.50
CA VAL A 22 13.61 -4.01 -14.98
C VAL A 22 13.25 -3.50 -16.38
N LEU A 23 12.46 -4.27 -17.12
CA LEU A 23 11.87 -3.79 -18.37
C LEU A 23 10.98 -2.57 -18.07
N PRO A 24 10.90 -1.61 -19.01
CA PRO A 24 10.21 -0.34 -18.78
C PRO A 24 8.67 -0.49 -18.84
N LEU A 25 8.15 -1.45 -18.11
CA LEU A 25 6.74 -1.80 -18.00
C LEU A 25 6.30 -1.80 -16.54
N ARG A 26 5.16 -1.17 -16.25
CA ARG A 26 4.60 -1.11 -14.91
C ARG A 26 3.39 -2.02 -14.78
N PHE A 27 3.54 -3.09 -14.01
CA PHE A 27 2.48 -4.02 -13.64
C PHE A 27 2.01 -3.76 -12.22
N VAL A 28 0.71 -3.80 -11.99
CA VAL A 28 0.09 -3.70 -10.66
C VAL A 28 -1.06 -4.68 -10.55
N THR A 29 -1.32 -5.15 -9.34
CA THR A 29 -2.56 -5.88 -9.06
C THR A 29 -3.72 -4.91 -8.94
N VAL A 30 -4.80 -5.13 -9.68
CA VAL A 30 -6.06 -4.39 -9.60
C VAL A 30 -7.18 -5.41 -9.38
N GLY A 31 -7.86 -5.34 -8.25
CA GLY A 31 -8.81 -6.38 -7.87
C GLY A 31 -8.13 -7.75 -7.82
N ARG A 32 -8.56 -8.68 -8.67
CA ARG A 32 -8.02 -10.05 -8.76
C ARG A 32 -7.08 -10.28 -9.94
N SER A 33 -6.83 -9.28 -10.76
CA SER A 33 -5.99 -9.39 -11.95
C SER A 33 -4.72 -8.55 -11.82
N VAL A 34 -3.71 -8.88 -12.60
CA VAL A 34 -2.53 -8.05 -12.79
C VAL A 34 -2.71 -7.26 -14.08
N GLN A 35 -2.56 -5.95 -13.99
CA GLN A 35 -2.73 -5.03 -15.10
C GLN A 35 -1.40 -4.40 -15.50
N LEU A 36 -1.16 -4.27 -16.81
CA LEU A 36 -0.17 -3.35 -17.34
C LEU A 36 -0.80 -1.96 -17.39
N ILE A 37 -0.36 -1.07 -16.48
CA ILE A 37 -0.95 0.27 -16.32
C ILE A 37 -0.11 1.39 -16.95
N GLY A 38 1.13 1.11 -17.29
CA GLY A 38 2.02 2.09 -17.89
C GLY A 38 3.34 1.49 -18.33
N ALA A 39 4.10 2.32 -19.02
CA ALA A 39 5.45 2.06 -19.45
C ALA A 39 6.28 3.33 -19.31
N ALA A 40 7.62 3.22 -19.41
CA ALA A 40 8.45 4.40 -19.57
C ALA A 40 8.05 5.18 -20.84
N PRO A 41 8.27 6.51 -20.91
CA PRO A 41 7.74 7.37 -21.97
C PRO A 41 8.09 6.94 -23.41
N GLU A 42 9.21 6.22 -23.57
CA GLU A 42 9.71 5.74 -24.84
C GLU A 42 9.03 4.46 -25.35
N ILE A 43 8.17 3.82 -24.54
CA ILE A 43 7.46 2.61 -24.92
C ILE A 43 5.96 2.84 -24.99
N THR A 44 5.41 2.67 -26.17
CA THR A 44 3.97 2.58 -26.35
C THR A 44 3.52 1.16 -26.02
N ALA A 45 2.92 0.96 -24.86
CA ALA A 45 2.37 -0.32 -24.46
C ALA A 45 0.84 -0.23 -24.30
N PRO A 46 0.09 -1.22 -24.80
CA PRO A 46 -1.35 -1.28 -24.57
C PRO A 46 -1.61 -1.51 -23.08
N ARG A 47 -2.56 -0.77 -22.50
CA ARG A 47 -3.07 -1.09 -21.17
C ARG A 47 -3.91 -2.36 -21.24
N GLY A 48 -3.87 -3.17 -20.20
CA GLY A 48 -4.71 -4.37 -20.15
C GLY A 48 -4.27 -5.38 -19.10
N GLU A 49 -5.12 -6.39 -18.93
CA GLU A 49 -4.88 -7.51 -18.03
C GLU A 49 -3.76 -8.41 -18.58
N LEU A 50 -2.78 -8.71 -17.75
CA LEU A 50 -1.73 -9.65 -18.09
C LEU A 50 -2.26 -11.09 -17.95
N ILE A 51 -2.13 -11.86 -19.02
CA ILE A 51 -2.58 -13.25 -19.08
C ILE A 51 -1.40 -14.21 -19.01
N ALA A 52 -0.32 -13.92 -19.72
CA ALA A 52 0.83 -14.81 -19.83
C ALA A 52 2.12 -14.01 -20.06
N VAL A 53 3.25 -14.60 -19.64
CA VAL A 53 4.60 -14.11 -19.94
C VAL A 53 5.42 -15.25 -20.51
N ASN A 54 6.07 -15.03 -21.66
CA ASN A 54 6.89 -16.02 -22.36
C ASN A 54 6.14 -17.36 -22.61
N GLY A 55 4.84 -17.29 -22.86
CA GLY A 55 3.98 -18.46 -23.10
C GLY A 55 3.50 -19.17 -21.84
N ALA A 56 3.99 -18.81 -20.65
CA ALA A 56 3.52 -19.36 -19.38
C ALA A 56 2.35 -18.52 -18.83
N ASP A 57 1.31 -19.19 -18.38
CA ASP A 57 0.18 -18.54 -17.72
C ASP A 57 0.65 -17.80 -16.44
N LEU A 58 0.05 -16.64 -16.18
CA LEU A 58 0.41 -15.79 -15.03
C LEU A 58 0.34 -16.54 -13.71
N SER A 59 -0.69 -17.38 -13.52
CA SER A 59 -0.87 -18.17 -12.30
C SER A 59 0.31 -19.10 -11.97
N TRP A 60 0.99 -19.64 -12.98
CA TRP A 60 2.17 -20.47 -12.77
C TRP A 60 3.38 -19.66 -12.33
N ILE A 61 3.51 -18.44 -12.88
CA ILE A 61 4.59 -17.52 -12.50
C ILE A 61 4.38 -17.04 -11.08
N GLU A 62 3.15 -16.68 -10.71
CA GLU A 62 2.79 -16.27 -9.34
C GLU A 62 3.07 -17.40 -8.33
N ALA A 63 2.64 -18.62 -8.63
CA ALA A 63 2.91 -19.79 -7.78
C ALA A 63 4.41 -20.06 -7.61
N ALA A 64 5.20 -19.94 -8.69
CA ALA A 64 6.65 -20.09 -8.61
C ALA A 64 7.32 -18.95 -7.84
N ALA A 65 6.80 -17.73 -7.95
CA ALA A 65 7.33 -16.55 -7.28
C ALA A 65 7.03 -16.54 -5.77
N GLU A 66 5.92 -17.11 -5.33
CA GLU A 66 5.41 -17.04 -3.96
C GLU A 66 6.46 -17.42 -2.91
N GLN A 67 7.27 -18.45 -3.19
CA GLN A 67 8.34 -18.93 -2.31
C GLN A 67 9.52 -17.95 -2.12
N PHE A 68 9.57 -16.88 -2.92
CA PHE A 68 10.63 -15.86 -2.86
C PHE A 68 10.13 -14.51 -2.31
N LEU A 69 8.82 -14.37 -2.14
CA LEU A 69 8.17 -13.16 -1.67
C LEU A 69 7.84 -13.29 -0.18
N ALA A 70 8.38 -12.38 0.62
CA ALA A 70 8.08 -12.30 2.04
C ALA A 70 6.73 -11.60 2.26
N GLY A 71 6.07 -11.95 3.36
CA GLY A 71 4.77 -11.41 3.74
C GLY A 71 3.60 -12.29 3.36
N ARG A 72 2.45 -11.97 3.92
CA ARG A 72 1.20 -12.66 3.64
C ARG A 72 0.77 -12.44 2.19
N HIS A 73 -0.30 -13.12 1.77
CA HIS A 73 -0.74 -13.07 0.38
C HIS A 73 -1.06 -11.63 -0.08
N GLN A 74 -1.61 -10.77 0.80
CA GLN A 74 -1.85 -9.36 0.49
C GLN A 74 -0.56 -8.65 0.05
N ARG A 75 0.50 -8.83 0.85
CA ARG A 75 1.80 -8.23 0.54
C ARG A 75 2.40 -8.79 -0.75
N LYS A 76 2.30 -10.10 -0.94
CA LYS A 76 2.79 -10.77 -2.16
C LYS A 76 2.10 -10.23 -3.42
N ARG A 77 0.80 -9.90 -3.35
CA ARG A 77 0.05 -9.27 -4.44
C ARG A 77 0.52 -7.85 -4.76
N VAL A 78 1.05 -7.12 -3.78
CA VAL A 78 1.62 -5.77 -4.01
C VAL A 78 3.00 -5.83 -4.66
N ILE A 79 3.88 -6.70 -4.15
CA ILE A 79 5.28 -6.75 -4.59
C ILE A 79 5.53 -7.73 -5.75
N GLY A 80 4.69 -8.74 -5.91
CA GLY A 80 4.82 -9.77 -6.96
C GLY A 80 4.86 -9.22 -8.38
N PRO A 81 4.02 -8.24 -8.75
CA PRO A 81 4.03 -7.67 -10.10
C PRO A 81 5.37 -7.11 -10.57
N ILE A 82 6.25 -6.67 -9.66
CA ILE A 82 7.60 -6.20 -10.01
C ILE A 82 8.42 -7.30 -10.71
N LEU A 83 8.24 -8.55 -10.28
CA LEU A 83 8.97 -9.69 -10.86
C LEU A 83 8.61 -9.91 -12.34
N LEU A 84 7.42 -9.51 -12.76
CA LEU A 84 6.94 -9.70 -14.13
C LEU A 84 7.68 -8.81 -15.13
N ALA A 85 8.18 -7.66 -14.70
CA ALA A 85 9.01 -6.78 -15.51
C ALA A 85 10.52 -7.05 -15.35
N TRP A 86 10.91 -8.07 -14.57
CA TRP A 86 12.32 -8.34 -14.26
C TRP A 86 12.82 -9.61 -14.96
N PRO A 87 13.51 -9.51 -16.14
CA PRO A 87 13.94 -10.67 -16.93
C PRO A 87 14.81 -11.65 -16.16
N TYR A 88 15.70 -11.14 -15.27
CA TYR A 88 16.52 -11.99 -14.44
C TYR A 88 15.68 -12.82 -13.47
N ALA A 89 14.66 -12.23 -12.83
CA ALA A 89 13.76 -12.95 -11.94
C ALA A 89 12.96 -14.02 -12.70
N LEU A 90 12.38 -13.67 -13.86
CA LEU A 90 11.67 -14.61 -14.72
C LEU A 90 12.57 -15.80 -15.12
N ALA A 91 13.82 -15.55 -15.47
CA ALA A 91 14.78 -16.60 -15.78
C ALA A 91 15.07 -17.51 -14.58
N ARG A 92 15.23 -16.94 -13.40
CA ARG A 92 15.47 -17.71 -12.15
C ARG A 92 14.25 -18.53 -11.70
N LEU A 93 13.07 -18.10 -12.09
CA LEU A 93 11.80 -18.83 -11.87
C LEU A 93 11.54 -19.90 -12.93
N GLY A 94 12.36 -19.98 -14.00
CA GLY A 94 12.20 -20.96 -15.07
C GLY A 94 11.37 -20.46 -16.28
N PHE A 95 11.06 -19.17 -16.34
CA PHE A 95 10.25 -18.55 -17.39
C PHE A 95 11.05 -17.64 -18.32
N ALA A 96 12.34 -17.95 -18.53
CA ALA A 96 13.18 -17.20 -19.45
C ALA A 96 12.67 -17.35 -20.90
N SER A 97 12.77 -16.27 -21.65
CA SER A 97 12.65 -16.33 -23.10
C SER A 97 14.00 -16.75 -23.73
N GLY A 98 13.98 -17.69 -24.65
CA GLY A 98 15.17 -18.08 -25.42
C GLY A 98 15.60 -17.05 -26.48
N SER A 99 14.81 -16.00 -26.72
CA SER A 99 14.97 -15.07 -27.83
C SER A 99 15.63 -13.73 -27.48
N GLY A 100 16.06 -13.53 -26.22
CA GLY A 100 16.56 -12.22 -25.76
C GLY A 100 15.48 -11.13 -25.65
N THR A 101 14.20 -11.52 -25.77
CA THR A 101 13.04 -10.64 -25.57
C THR A 101 12.09 -11.28 -24.57
N THR A 102 11.36 -10.49 -23.82
CA THR A 102 10.24 -10.96 -22.99
C THR A 102 8.94 -10.65 -23.73
N GLU A 103 8.08 -11.67 -23.85
CA GLU A 103 6.78 -11.56 -24.50
C GLU A 103 5.66 -11.58 -23.46
N TYR A 104 4.77 -10.58 -23.54
CA TYR A 104 3.61 -10.42 -22.68
C TYR A 104 2.34 -10.60 -23.51
N ARG A 105 1.41 -11.39 -22.99
CA ARG A 105 0.07 -11.55 -23.57
C ARG A 105 -0.92 -10.79 -22.72
N LEU A 106 -1.54 -9.79 -23.31
CA LEU A 106 -2.40 -8.83 -22.64
C LEU A 106 -3.83 -8.93 -23.20
N ARG A 107 -4.82 -8.73 -22.34
CA ARG A 107 -6.25 -8.62 -22.70
C ARG A 107 -6.73 -7.22 -22.38
N ASP A 108 -7.27 -6.52 -23.38
CA ASP A 108 -7.88 -5.21 -23.15
C ASP A 108 -9.30 -5.33 -22.58
N GLU A 109 -9.94 -4.18 -22.32
CA GLU A 109 -11.31 -4.08 -21.79
C GLU A 109 -12.39 -4.68 -22.72
N ASN A 110 -12.10 -4.78 -24.03
CA ASN A 110 -12.99 -5.37 -25.03
C ASN A 110 -12.75 -6.89 -25.20
N GLY A 111 -11.81 -7.47 -24.44
CA GLY A 111 -11.43 -8.88 -24.54
C GLY A 111 -10.44 -9.18 -25.67
N GLN A 112 -9.92 -8.17 -26.40
CA GLN A 112 -8.96 -8.35 -27.45
C GLN A 112 -7.59 -8.73 -26.87
N ILE A 113 -6.96 -9.74 -27.46
CA ILE A 113 -5.63 -10.23 -27.05
C ILE A 113 -4.56 -9.54 -27.89
N THR A 114 -3.57 -8.97 -27.22
CA THR A 114 -2.39 -8.34 -27.83
C THR A 114 -1.12 -8.96 -27.26
N ASN A 115 -0.14 -9.23 -28.11
CA ASN A 115 1.19 -9.66 -27.71
C ASN A 115 2.15 -8.45 -27.76
N LEU A 116 2.80 -8.16 -26.64
CA LEU A 116 3.82 -7.14 -26.52
C LEU A 116 5.18 -7.82 -26.33
N LYS A 117 6.17 -7.46 -27.17
CA LYS A 117 7.55 -7.95 -27.08
C LYS A 117 8.48 -6.82 -26.68
N VAL A 118 9.29 -7.04 -25.64
CA VAL A 118 10.28 -6.07 -25.19
C VAL A 118 11.65 -6.73 -25.12
N ALA A 119 12.68 -6.08 -25.68
CA ALA A 119 14.05 -6.57 -25.65
C ALA A 119 14.58 -6.58 -24.19
N ASN A 120 15.17 -7.70 -23.77
CA ASN A 120 15.63 -7.87 -22.37
C ASN A 120 16.79 -6.93 -21.99
N GLY A 121 17.50 -6.36 -22.98
CA GLY A 121 18.53 -5.35 -22.74
C GLY A 121 18.00 -3.92 -22.60
N HIS A 122 16.71 -3.70 -22.83
CA HIS A 122 16.06 -2.39 -22.68
C HIS A 122 15.48 -2.32 -21.26
N THR A 123 16.32 -1.95 -20.28
CA THR A 123 15.94 -1.87 -18.88
C THR A 123 16.06 -0.45 -18.34
N VAL A 124 15.32 -0.20 -17.28
CA VAL A 124 15.37 1.03 -16.48
C VAL A 124 15.43 0.66 -15.00
N PRO A 125 15.93 1.54 -14.12
CA PRO A 125 15.84 1.31 -12.69
C PRO A 125 14.40 1.04 -12.25
N GLY A 126 14.18 0.00 -11.47
CA GLY A 126 12.85 -0.38 -10.99
C GLY A 126 12.16 0.73 -10.21
N SER A 127 12.93 1.57 -9.52
CA SER A 127 12.43 2.76 -8.83
C SER A 127 11.74 3.77 -9.75
N ALA A 128 12.10 3.81 -11.02
CA ALA A 128 11.46 4.71 -12.00
C ALA A 128 10.03 4.27 -12.36
N LEU A 129 9.71 2.97 -12.18
CA LEU A 129 8.42 2.39 -12.57
C LEU A 129 7.51 2.06 -11.40
N TYR A 130 8.10 1.76 -10.25
CA TYR A 130 7.38 1.34 -9.05
C TYR A 130 7.65 2.33 -7.91
N PRO A 131 7.08 3.53 -7.97
CA PRO A 131 7.14 4.44 -6.84
C PRO A 131 6.51 3.79 -5.61
N ARG A 132 6.99 4.13 -4.43
CA ARG A 132 6.58 3.51 -3.15
C ARG A 132 5.07 3.59 -2.92
N ASN A 133 4.43 4.59 -3.49
CA ASN A 133 2.99 4.73 -3.59
C ASN A 133 2.64 5.44 -4.90
N GLU A 134 1.38 5.50 -5.25
CA GLU A 134 0.94 6.19 -6.48
C GLU A 134 1.21 7.71 -6.46
N HIS A 135 1.53 8.25 -5.30
CA HIS A 135 1.87 9.65 -5.07
C HIS A 135 3.36 9.85 -4.77
N GLY A 136 4.12 8.78 -4.57
CA GLY A 136 5.51 8.80 -4.13
C GLY A 136 6.52 8.38 -5.19
N LYS A 137 7.72 8.93 -5.06
CA LYS A 137 8.90 8.49 -5.79
C LYS A 137 9.61 7.41 -4.96
N ASP A 138 10.18 6.40 -5.60
CA ASP A 138 11.02 5.37 -4.94
C ASP A 138 12.37 5.92 -4.47
N ASP A 139 12.49 7.22 -4.37
CA ASP A 139 13.62 7.89 -3.79
C ASP A 139 13.58 7.66 -2.27
N PRO A 140 14.60 7.08 -1.64
CA PRO A 140 14.67 6.94 -0.20
C PRO A 140 14.68 8.29 0.53
N THR A 141 14.95 9.38 -0.17
CA THR A 141 14.87 10.76 0.32
C THR A 141 13.53 11.41 0.01
N TRP A 142 12.62 10.72 -0.74
CA TRP A 142 11.33 11.27 -1.08
C TRP A 142 10.47 11.49 0.16
N GLN A 143 9.89 12.65 0.22
CA GLN A 143 8.85 13.02 1.18
C GLN A 143 7.63 13.52 0.41
N PRO A 144 6.42 13.30 0.91
CA PRO A 144 5.23 13.92 0.34
C PRO A 144 5.35 15.45 0.40
N GLU A 145 4.72 16.14 -0.54
CA GLU A 145 4.62 17.60 -0.49
C GLU A 145 3.96 18.06 0.82
N ALA A 146 3.02 17.26 1.33
CA ALA A 146 2.43 17.42 2.64
C ALA A 146 2.18 16.03 3.29
N PHE A 147 2.57 15.86 4.55
CA PHE A 147 2.26 14.65 5.32
C PHE A 147 0.78 14.56 5.72
N VAL A 148 0.10 15.70 5.76
CA VAL A 148 -1.32 15.82 6.11
C VAL A 148 -1.95 16.86 5.21
N GLU A 149 -2.92 16.45 4.42
CA GLU A 149 -3.74 17.35 3.61
C GLU A 149 -5.13 17.46 4.20
N ILE A 150 -5.58 18.67 4.48
CA ILE A 150 -6.87 18.94 5.09
C ILE A 150 -7.71 19.76 4.12
N LYS A 151 -8.88 19.24 3.73
CA LYS A 151 -9.84 19.96 2.88
C LYS A 151 -11.20 20.04 3.55
N ASN A 152 -11.76 21.24 3.59
CA ASN A 152 -13.13 21.46 4.05
C ASN A 152 -14.06 21.60 2.83
N TRP A 153 -14.99 20.69 2.70
CA TRP A 153 -15.96 20.61 1.60
C TRP A 153 -17.28 21.31 1.94
N GLN A 154 -17.21 22.47 2.57
CA GLN A 154 -18.37 23.27 2.98
C GLN A 154 -19.44 22.42 3.69
N ASP A 155 -20.56 22.17 3.01
CA ASP A 155 -21.69 21.43 3.62
C ASP A 155 -21.52 19.92 3.60
N LEU A 156 -20.56 19.37 2.86
CA LEU A 156 -20.35 17.93 2.73
C LEU A 156 -19.54 17.32 3.88
N GLY A 157 -18.57 18.03 4.44
CA GLY A 157 -17.74 17.52 5.52
C GLY A 157 -16.27 17.88 5.45
N LEU A 158 -15.47 17.19 6.24
CA LEU A 158 -14.03 17.34 6.33
C LEU A 158 -13.33 16.13 5.72
N SER A 159 -12.31 16.34 4.90
CA SER A 159 -11.41 15.27 4.48
C SER A 159 -9.98 15.52 4.96
N ILE A 160 -9.31 14.45 5.38
CA ILE A 160 -7.93 14.42 5.84
C ILE A 160 -7.23 13.30 5.08
N ALA A 161 -6.26 13.64 4.21
CA ALA A 161 -5.40 12.65 3.57
C ALA A 161 -4.07 12.56 4.31
N LEU A 162 -3.61 11.33 4.49
CA LEU A 162 -2.42 10.96 5.25
C LEU A 162 -1.53 10.05 4.39
N PRO A 163 -0.77 10.60 3.44
CA PRO A 163 -0.02 9.82 2.45
C PRO A 163 1.15 9.02 3.03
N SER A 164 1.69 9.44 4.18
CA SER A 164 2.82 8.75 4.83
C SER A 164 2.88 9.08 6.32
N PHE A 165 3.29 8.09 7.13
CA PHE A 165 3.68 8.30 8.54
C PHE A 165 5.20 8.22 8.72
N PHE A 166 5.95 8.25 7.63
CA PHE A 166 7.41 8.27 7.66
C PHE A 166 7.92 9.69 7.43
N ASP A 167 8.21 10.39 8.53
CA ASP A 167 8.87 11.70 8.53
C ASP A 167 10.21 11.55 9.29
N PRO A 168 11.37 11.61 8.61
CA PRO A 168 12.66 11.44 9.27
C PRO A 168 12.95 12.46 10.36
N ASN A 169 12.31 13.64 10.30
CA ASN A 169 12.48 14.72 11.27
C ASN A 169 11.31 14.83 12.24
N GLU A 170 10.24 14.05 12.03
CA GLU A 170 9.01 14.01 12.82
C GLU A 170 8.23 15.34 12.90
N THR A 171 8.83 16.46 12.51
CA THR A 171 8.29 17.81 12.74
C THR A 171 7.12 18.16 11.83
N ALA A 172 7.23 17.85 10.54
CA ALA A 172 6.18 18.18 9.56
C ALA A 172 4.95 17.31 9.75
N LEU A 173 5.13 16.01 10.01
CA LEU A 173 4.05 15.10 10.32
C LEU A 173 3.35 15.50 11.63
N LEU A 174 4.07 15.76 12.71
CA LEU A 174 3.51 16.19 13.99
C LEU A 174 2.71 17.49 13.87
N ALA A 175 3.24 18.49 13.14
CA ALA A 175 2.54 19.73 12.90
C ALA A 175 1.24 19.51 12.11
N GLY A 176 1.28 18.70 11.06
CA GLY A 176 0.11 18.33 10.27
C GLY A 176 -0.94 17.57 11.08
N ILE A 177 -0.52 16.59 11.88
CA ILE A 177 -1.40 15.81 12.78
C ILE A 177 -2.06 16.72 13.82
N SER A 178 -1.31 17.65 14.41
CA SER A 178 -1.85 18.62 15.38
C SER A 178 -2.91 19.50 14.73
N ALA A 179 -2.61 20.07 13.55
CA ALA A 179 -3.57 20.87 12.80
C ALA A 179 -4.83 20.09 12.42
N ALA A 180 -4.67 18.82 11.99
CA ALA A 180 -5.81 17.95 11.70
C ALA A 180 -6.66 17.68 12.93
N ALA A 181 -6.04 17.39 14.08
CA ALA A 181 -6.72 17.17 15.34
C ALA A 181 -7.54 18.42 15.77
N GLU A 182 -6.99 19.61 15.64
CA GLU A 182 -7.70 20.87 15.91
C GLU A 182 -8.92 21.04 14.98
N ARG A 183 -8.76 20.75 13.69
CA ARG A 183 -9.87 20.82 12.72
C ARG A 183 -10.97 19.82 13.05
N VAL A 184 -10.62 18.60 13.47
CA VAL A 184 -11.58 17.59 13.92
C VAL A 184 -12.35 18.07 15.15
N ARG A 185 -11.68 18.63 16.17
CA ARG A 185 -12.32 19.17 17.38
C ARG A 185 -13.26 20.34 17.07
N ALA A 186 -12.92 21.14 16.06
CA ALA A 186 -13.75 22.25 15.62
C ALA A 186 -14.89 21.81 14.69
N CYS A 187 -14.90 20.58 14.21
CA CYS A 187 -15.89 20.07 13.28
C CYS A 187 -17.14 19.62 14.04
N SER A 188 -18.28 20.25 13.77
CA SER A 188 -19.56 19.89 14.36
C SER A 188 -20.37 19.01 13.41
N ASN A 189 -20.67 17.77 13.83
CA ASN A 189 -21.65 16.83 13.22
C ASN A 189 -21.59 16.59 11.70
N LYS A 190 -20.58 17.09 10.98
CA LYS A 190 -20.38 16.79 9.56
C LYS A 190 -19.59 15.51 9.39
N PRO A 191 -19.77 14.76 8.30
CA PRO A 191 -18.97 13.57 7.99
C PRO A 191 -17.47 13.87 7.94
N LEU A 192 -16.67 12.90 8.37
CA LEU A 192 -15.22 12.92 8.27
C LEU A 192 -14.75 11.82 7.34
N LEU A 193 -13.98 12.19 6.33
CA LEU A 193 -13.30 11.28 5.43
C LEU A 193 -11.80 11.28 5.77
N ILE A 194 -11.24 10.12 6.00
CA ILE A 194 -9.80 9.93 6.21
C ILE A 194 -9.27 9.07 5.06
N ASP A 195 -8.25 9.52 4.38
CA ASP A 195 -7.64 8.79 3.27
C ASP A 195 -6.22 8.37 3.64
N VAL A 196 -6.02 7.06 3.80
CA VAL A 196 -4.72 6.43 4.04
C VAL A 196 -4.30 5.52 2.88
N ARG A 197 -4.91 5.67 1.71
CA ARG A 197 -4.48 4.96 0.51
C ARG A 197 -3.06 5.37 0.14
N GLY A 198 -2.26 4.41 -0.33
CA GLY A 198 -0.86 4.63 -0.65
C GLY A 198 0.07 4.74 0.56
N ASN A 199 -0.44 4.84 1.78
CA ASN A 199 0.37 4.99 2.98
C ASN A 199 1.06 3.67 3.37
N THR A 200 2.36 3.58 3.17
CA THR A 200 3.16 2.39 3.45
C THR A 200 3.66 2.30 4.91
N GLY A 201 3.16 3.18 5.78
CA GLY A 201 3.51 3.17 7.20
C GLY A 201 4.47 4.28 7.63
N GLY A 202 5.23 4.00 8.67
CA GLY A 202 6.11 4.93 9.38
C GLY A 202 5.92 4.77 10.89
N ASP A 203 5.75 5.86 11.63
CA ASP A 203 5.47 5.83 13.06
C ASP A 203 4.00 6.18 13.37
N PHE A 204 3.22 5.19 13.80
CA PHE A 204 1.83 5.40 14.16
C PHE A 204 1.67 6.18 15.48
N LEU A 205 2.67 6.16 16.36
CA LEU A 205 2.58 6.90 17.65
C LEU A 205 2.44 8.41 17.43
N LEU A 206 3.02 8.93 16.34
CA LEU A 206 2.88 10.32 15.94
C LEU A 206 1.43 10.69 15.57
N THR A 207 0.61 9.68 15.21
CA THR A 207 -0.79 9.90 14.82
C THR A 207 -1.77 9.89 15.99
N MET A 208 -1.32 9.53 17.20
CA MET A 208 -2.20 9.38 18.38
C MET A 208 -3.02 10.64 18.69
N PRO A 209 -2.49 11.88 18.60
CA PRO A 209 -3.29 13.07 18.85
C PRO A 209 -4.50 13.21 17.91
N LEU A 210 -4.37 12.79 16.66
CA LEU A 210 -5.47 12.77 15.68
C LEU A 210 -6.47 11.66 16.01
N ILE A 211 -5.98 10.45 16.33
CA ILE A 211 -6.82 9.33 16.76
C ILE A 211 -7.67 9.72 17.98
N ASP A 212 -7.06 10.37 18.96
CA ASP A 212 -7.75 10.83 20.17
C ASP A 212 -8.83 11.87 19.82
N ALA A 213 -8.49 12.89 19.02
CA ALA A 213 -9.44 13.91 18.59
C ALA A 213 -10.64 13.32 17.83
N ILE A 214 -10.40 12.36 16.93
CA ILE A 214 -11.46 11.66 16.18
C ILE A 214 -12.35 10.85 17.12
N SER A 215 -11.73 10.13 18.05
CA SER A 215 -12.46 9.24 18.98
C SER A 215 -13.37 10.03 19.91
N GLU A 216 -12.91 11.17 20.39
CA GLU A 216 -13.63 12.08 21.32
C GLU A 216 -14.64 12.98 20.60
N SER A 217 -14.58 13.06 19.27
CA SER A 217 -15.48 13.91 18.50
C SER A 217 -16.92 13.43 18.53
N ALA A 218 -17.85 14.37 18.34
CA ALA A 218 -19.28 14.06 18.17
C ALA A 218 -19.65 13.63 16.74
N ILE A 219 -18.66 13.49 15.86
CA ILE A 219 -18.85 13.09 14.45
C ILE A 219 -19.40 11.67 14.41
N LYS A 220 -20.58 11.51 13.83
CA LYS A 220 -21.28 10.23 13.78
C LYS A 220 -20.84 9.31 12.65
N GLN A 221 -20.34 9.89 11.57
CA GLN A 221 -19.95 9.17 10.38
C GLN A 221 -18.51 9.47 10.01
N ILE A 222 -17.70 8.45 10.06
CA ILE A 222 -16.28 8.51 9.73
C ILE A 222 -16.01 7.42 8.70
N VAL A 223 -15.55 7.83 7.53
CA VAL A 223 -15.10 6.90 6.48
C VAL A 223 -13.59 6.90 6.45
N VAL A 224 -13.02 5.71 6.38
CA VAL A 224 -11.58 5.53 6.13
C VAL A 224 -11.41 4.84 4.79
N LEU A 225 -10.65 5.48 3.89
CA LEU A 225 -10.25 4.92 2.62
C LEU A 225 -8.92 4.18 2.78
N VAL A 226 -8.89 2.95 2.32
CA VAL A 226 -7.70 2.08 2.34
C VAL A 226 -7.48 1.45 0.98
N ASP A 227 -6.25 1.02 0.73
CA ASP A 227 -5.91 0.26 -0.47
C ASP A 227 -4.86 -0.82 -0.17
N LYS A 228 -4.48 -1.57 -1.20
CA LYS A 228 -3.42 -2.58 -1.12
C LYS A 228 -2.05 -2.06 -0.69
N PHE A 229 -1.80 -0.74 -0.79
CA PHE A 229 -0.56 -0.12 -0.33
C PHE A 229 -0.64 0.34 1.13
N THR A 230 -1.84 0.43 1.72
CA THR A 230 -2.01 0.70 3.16
C THR A 230 -1.32 -0.41 3.96
N PHE A 231 -0.22 -0.07 4.65
CA PHE A 231 0.69 -1.07 5.23
C PHE A 231 1.28 -0.62 6.56
N SER A 232 1.69 -1.57 7.42
CA SER A 232 2.43 -1.30 8.66
C SER A 232 1.68 -0.33 9.58
N ALA A 233 2.31 0.78 9.99
CA ALA A 233 1.73 1.80 10.86
C ALA A 233 0.38 2.35 10.35
N ALA A 234 0.14 2.38 9.04
CA ALA A 234 -1.15 2.79 8.49
C ALA A 234 -2.26 1.78 8.82
N ILE A 235 -1.96 0.47 8.81
CA ILE A 235 -2.90 -0.57 9.27
C ILE A 235 -3.17 -0.39 10.77
N VAL A 236 -2.14 -0.11 11.57
CA VAL A 236 -2.27 0.13 13.00
C VAL A 236 -3.17 1.32 13.29
N PHE A 237 -2.99 2.43 12.57
CA PHE A 237 -3.85 3.60 12.66
C PHE A 237 -5.33 3.23 12.42
N VAL A 238 -5.62 2.50 11.35
CA VAL A 238 -6.98 2.03 11.03
C VAL A 238 -7.50 1.08 12.12
N ALA A 239 -6.65 0.17 12.61
CA ALA A 239 -7.02 -0.79 13.65
C ALA A 239 -7.44 -0.09 14.95
N ILE A 240 -6.66 0.88 15.41
CA ILE A 240 -6.99 1.66 16.63
C ILE A 240 -8.28 2.45 16.43
N LEU A 241 -8.44 3.10 15.27
CA LEU A 241 -9.68 3.82 14.96
C LEU A 241 -10.90 2.88 14.94
N LYS A 242 -10.81 1.72 14.29
CA LYS A 242 -11.92 0.74 14.26
C LYS A 242 -12.27 0.25 15.65
N HIS A 243 -11.27 -0.05 16.48
CA HIS A 243 -11.49 -0.45 17.87
C HIS A 243 -12.24 0.62 18.67
N ARG A 244 -11.83 1.89 18.54
CA ARG A 244 -12.41 2.99 19.34
C ARG A 244 -13.76 3.47 18.83
N LEU A 245 -13.99 3.40 17.54
CA LEU A 245 -15.18 3.96 16.87
C LEU A 245 -16.28 2.94 16.64
N GLY A 246 -15.93 1.66 16.50
CA GLY A 246 -16.89 0.60 16.23
C GLY A 246 -17.72 0.88 14.97
N ASN A 247 -19.02 0.96 15.12
CA ASN A 247 -19.97 1.20 14.04
C ASN A 247 -19.97 2.64 13.49
N ARG A 248 -19.28 3.58 14.16
CA ARG A 248 -19.12 4.95 13.62
C ARG A 248 -18.14 5.00 12.45
N LEU A 249 -17.27 3.96 12.30
CA LEU A 249 -16.28 3.89 11.26
C LEU A 249 -16.73 2.93 10.16
N THR A 250 -16.78 3.43 8.93
CA THR A 250 -16.97 2.68 7.69
C THR A 250 -15.63 2.58 6.96
N LEU A 251 -15.22 1.35 6.63
CA LEU A 251 -13.97 1.07 5.93
C LEU A 251 -14.26 0.78 4.45
N ILE A 252 -13.70 1.60 3.56
CA ILE A 252 -13.95 1.50 2.12
C ILE A 252 -12.62 1.36 1.36
N GLY A 253 -12.58 0.51 0.36
CA GLY A 253 -11.43 0.39 -0.55
C GLY A 253 -11.05 -1.02 -0.93
N GLU A 254 -9.77 -1.29 -0.96
CA GLU A 254 -9.19 -2.61 -1.24
C GLU A 254 -8.64 -3.25 0.04
N GLU A 255 -8.46 -4.56 0.01
CA GLU A 255 -7.76 -5.29 1.07
C GLU A 255 -6.37 -4.69 1.29
N MET A 256 -6.05 -4.32 2.54
CA MET A 256 -4.78 -3.68 2.89
C MET A 256 -3.58 -4.63 2.70
N GLY A 257 -2.40 -4.06 2.56
CA GLY A 257 -1.17 -4.76 2.17
C GLY A 257 -0.58 -5.73 3.19
N ASP A 258 -1.18 -5.91 4.39
CA ASP A 258 -0.76 -6.91 5.38
C ASP A 258 -1.93 -7.22 6.34
N GLY A 259 -1.71 -8.20 7.23
CA GLY A 259 -2.64 -8.56 8.29
C GLY A 259 -2.43 -7.75 9.57
N LEU A 260 -3.21 -8.11 10.61
CA LEU A 260 -3.17 -7.47 11.94
C LEU A 260 -2.13 -8.10 12.90
N THR A 261 -1.47 -9.16 12.48
CA THR A 261 -0.40 -9.82 13.26
C THR A 261 0.84 -9.90 12.41
N PHE A 262 1.93 -9.26 12.85
CA PHE A 262 3.17 -9.16 12.10
C PHE A 262 4.35 -8.90 13.04
N PHE A 263 5.56 -9.02 12.51
CA PHE A 263 6.78 -8.53 13.18
C PHE A 263 7.20 -7.23 12.51
N ALA A 264 7.46 -6.21 13.31
CA ALA A 264 8.01 -4.92 12.88
C ALA A 264 9.33 -4.66 13.61
N GLU A 265 9.80 -3.43 13.58
CA GLU A 265 11.11 -3.00 14.09
C GLU A 265 12.22 -4.03 13.77
N GLY A 266 13.37 -3.94 14.40
CA GLY A 266 14.47 -4.88 14.19
C GLY A 266 15.72 -4.18 13.68
N GLY A 267 16.44 -4.80 12.73
CA GLY A 267 17.74 -4.31 12.32
C GLY A 267 18.11 -4.59 10.87
N LEU A 268 19.34 -4.23 10.56
CA LEU A 268 19.97 -4.47 9.27
C LEU A 268 21.15 -5.42 9.46
N LEU A 269 21.30 -6.36 8.52
CA LEU A 269 22.42 -7.29 8.47
C LEU A 269 23.06 -7.22 7.09
N ASP A 270 24.32 -6.82 7.05
CA ASP A 270 25.10 -6.78 5.83
C ASP A 270 25.54 -8.18 5.39
N LEU A 271 25.35 -8.49 4.12
CA LEU A 271 25.81 -9.73 3.51
C LEU A 271 27.18 -9.48 2.86
N PRO A 272 28.30 -9.99 3.43
CA PRO A 272 29.65 -9.57 3.03
C PRO A 272 30.01 -9.94 1.58
N ALA A 273 29.49 -11.03 1.05
CA ALA A 273 29.77 -11.48 -0.31
C ALA A 273 28.99 -10.69 -1.38
N SER A 274 27.70 -10.50 -1.19
CA SER A 274 26.83 -9.82 -2.16
C SER A 274 26.72 -8.33 -1.96
N LYS A 275 27.17 -7.82 -0.80
CA LYS A 275 26.97 -6.42 -0.35
C LYS A 275 25.48 -6.03 -0.23
N ALA A 276 24.59 -6.99 -0.36
CA ALA A 276 23.16 -6.78 -0.11
C ALA A 276 22.90 -6.68 1.40
N VAL A 277 21.81 -6.04 1.79
CA VAL A 277 21.41 -5.87 3.19
C VAL A 277 20.14 -6.63 3.45
N VAL A 278 20.11 -7.43 4.51
CA VAL A 278 18.87 -8.03 5.02
C VAL A 278 18.30 -7.09 6.06
N ARG A 279 17.09 -6.58 5.82
CA ARG A 279 16.27 -5.98 6.86
C ARG A 279 15.46 -7.11 7.51
N TYR A 280 15.67 -7.32 8.80
CA TYR A 280 14.90 -8.28 9.59
C TYR A 280 14.05 -7.56 10.63
N SER A 281 12.96 -8.19 11.03
CA SER A 281 12.03 -7.67 12.03
C SER A 281 11.97 -8.60 13.22
N SER A 282 11.90 -8.05 14.42
CA SER A 282 12.00 -8.79 15.68
C SER A 282 10.92 -8.46 16.70
N ALA A 283 10.22 -7.33 16.57
CA ALA A 283 9.18 -6.93 17.51
C ALA A 283 7.81 -7.48 17.08
N PHE A 284 7.17 -8.23 17.95
CA PHE A 284 5.86 -8.82 17.70
C PHE A 284 4.74 -7.79 17.89
N HIS A 285 3.81 -7.75 16.95
CA HIS A 285 2.61 -6.92 16.98
C HIS A 285 1.38 -7.79 16.71
N ASP A 286 0.47 -7.87 17.66
CA ASP A 286 -0.80 -8.60 17.50
C ASP A 286 -2.00 -7.71 17.79
N TRP A 287 -2.36 -6.93 16.80
CA TRP A 287 -3.56 -6.07 16.80
C TRP A 287 -4.85 -6.88 16.58
N LYS A 288 -4.72 -8.14 16.13
CA LYS A 288 -5.89 -9.02 15.97
C LYS A 288 -6.45 -9.43 17.32
N ASN A 289 -5.59 -9.96 18.20
CA ASN A 289 -6.01 -10.50 19.49
C ASN A 289 -5.77 -9.52 20.65
N GLY A 290 -5.03 -8.42 20.42
CA GLY A 290 -4.71 -7.44 21.46
C GLY A 290 -3.60 -7.91 22.38
N THR A 291 -2.64 -8.71 21.89
CA THR A 291 -1.58 -9.30 22.70
C THR A 291 -0.20 -8.74 22.34
N ALA A 292 0.69 -8.72 23.33
CA ALA A 292 2.09 -8.35 23.21
C ALA A 292 2.95 -9.42 23.87
N ASP A 293 4.21 -9.51 23.46
CA ASP A 293 5.22 -10.36 24.11
C ASP A 293 6.45 -9.53 24.54
N GLU A 294 7.49 -10.20 24.98
CA GLU A 294 8.73 -9.57 25.46
C GLU A 294 9.49 -8.81 24.35
N THR A 295 9.18 -9.07 23.08
CA THR A 295 9.81 -8.39 21.93
C THR A 295 9.07 -7.12 21.51
N THR A 296 7.82 -6.95 21.97
CA THR A 296 7.00 -5.77 21.67
C THR A 296 7.53 -4.55 22.41
N PRO A 297 7.85 -3.43 21.72
CA PRO A 297 8.27 -2.20 22.42
C PRO A 297 7.24 -1.74 23.43
N PRO A 298 7.65 -1.29 24.63
CA PRO A 298 6.72 -0.93 25.72
C PRO A 298 5.73 0.17 25.34
N GLU A 299 6.14 1.13 24.51
CA GLU A 299 5.27 2.21 23.99
C GLU A 299 4.20 1.68 23.04
N VAL A 300 4.53 0.66 22.24
CA VAL A 300 3.60 -0.03 21.36
C VAL A 300 2.65 -0.91 22.17
N ALA A 301 3.20 -1.72 23.09
CA ALA A 301 2.42 -2.63 23.94
C ALA A 301 1.30 -1.91 24.69
N ARG A 302 1.55 -0.69 25.16
CA ARG A 302 0.54 0.16 25.81
C ARG A 302 -0.60 0.62 24.90
N LYS A 303 -0.43 0.51 23.58
CA LYS A 303 -1.41 0.95 22.57
C LYS A 303 -2.10 -0.21 21.85
N ILE A 304 -1.58 -1.42 21.97
CA ILE A 304 -2.19 -2.61 21.35
C ILE A 304 -3.62 -2.80 21.86
N VAL A 305 -4.52 -3.04 20.94
CA VAL A 305 -5.94 -3.29 21.17
C VAL A 305 -6.39 -4.51 20.35
N ALA A 306 -7.38 -5.23 20.85
CA ALA A 306 -7.98 -6.35 20.13
C ALA A 306 -9.02 -5.84 19.12
N VAL A 307 -8.75 -6.01 17.84
CA VAL A 307 -9.64 -5.58 16.74
C VAL A 307 -10.40 -6.75 16.12
N GLY A 308 -9.86 -7.96 16.21
CA GLY A 308 -10.40 -9.17 15.60
C GLY A 308 -10.18 -9.21 14.09
N ALA A 309 -10.88 -8.38 13.33
CA ALA A 309 -10.74 -8.28 11.88
C ALA A 309 -11.00 -6.85 11.39
N LEU A 310 -10.35 -6.49 10.29
CA LEU A 310 -10.60 -5.25 9.53
C LEU A 310 -11.22 -5.62 8.19
N ASN A 311 -12.50 -5.97 8.23
CA ASN A 311 -13.26 -6.23 7.01
C ASN A 311 -13.67 -4.91 6.37
N LEU A 312 -13.61 -4.85 5.05
CA LEU A 312 -14.17 -3.75 4.29
C LEU A 312 -15.69 -3.76 4.43
N ASP A 313 -16.27 -2.61 4.73
CA ASP A 313 -17.73 -2.41 4.70
C ASP A 313 -18.20 -2.23 3.24
N LEU A 314 -17.32 -1.70 2.38
CA LEU A 314 -17.54 -1.58 0.95
C LEU A 314 -16.20 -1.81 0.21
N GLU A 315 -16.17 -2.85 -0.63
CA GLU A 315 -15.06 -3.06 -1.54
C GLU A 315 -15.18 -2.09 -2.70
N TRP A 316 -14.10 -1.33 -2.92
CA TRP A 316 -13.99 -0.41 -4.03
C TRP A 316 -12.56 -0.43 -4.56
N VAL A 317 -12.42 -0.87 -5.80
CA VAL A 317 -11.13 -0.94 -6.49
C VAL A 317 -10.95 0.33 -7.29
N GLN A 318 -9.87 1.05 -7.01
CA GLN A 318 -9.54 2.27 -7.75
C GLN A 318 -9.30 1.91 -9.23
N GLY A 319 -10.08 2.48 -10.12
CA GLY A 319 -9.71 2.65 -11.51
C GLY A 319 -8.42 3.48 -11.60
N SER A 320 -7.85 3.75 -12.73
CA SER A 320 -6.56 4.44 -12.85
C SER A 320 -6.46 5.69 -11.97
N ALA A 321 -5.29 5.96 -11.38
CA ALA A 321 -4.96 7.12 -10.53
C ALA A 321 -5.29 8.51 -11.15
N ALA A 322 -5.62 8.56 -12.44
CA ALA A 322 -6.05 9.78 -13.12
C ALA A 322 -7.40 10.35 -12.61
N GLU A 323 -8.22 9.52 -11.93
CA GLU A 323 -9.52 9.98 -11.43
C GLU A 323 -9.47 10.83 -10.15
N ASP A 324 -8.31 10.88 -9.47
CA ASP A 324 -8.23 11.49 -8.13
C ASP A 324 -7.32 12.71 -8.02
N ALA A 325 -6.74 13.18 -9.11
CA ALA A 325 -5.74 14.25 -9.12
C ALA A 325 -6.27 15.61 -8.57
N GLN A 326 -7.57 15.76 -8.33
CA GLN A 326 -8.19 17.02 -7.86
C GLN A 326 -9.03 16.88 -6.60
N GLY A 327 -9.02 15.71 -5.92
CA GLY A 327 -9.84 15.46 -4.75
C GLY A 327 -11.35 15.34 -5.06
N GLU A 328 -11.73 15.21 -6.32
CA GLU A 328 -13.12 14.98 -6.74
C GLU A 328 -13.68 13.68 -6.17
N PHE A 329 -12.81 12.68 -5.98
CA PHE A 329 -13.19 11.44 -5.35
C PHE A 329 -13.62 11.63 -3.90
N HIS A 330 -12.87 12.37 -3.09
CA HIS A 330 -13.25 12.70 -1.72
C HIS A 330 -14.61 13.39 -1.66
N GLN A 331 -14.84 14.32 -2.57
CA GLN A 331 -16.12 15.02 -2.67
C GLN A 331 -17.27 14.09 -3.04
N ARG A 332 -17.06 13.17 -3.99
CA ARG A 332 -18.06 12.15 -4.37
C ARG A 332 -18.39 11.22 -3.21
N VAL A 333 -17.38 10.73 -2.48
CA VAL A 333 -17.57 9.88 -1.30
C VAL A 333 -18.37 10.63 -0.23
N LEU A 334 -17.98 11.84 0.13
CA LEU A 334 -18.70 12.66 1.11
C LEU A 334 -20.14 12.97 0.69
N LYS A 335 -20.37 13.23 -0.59
CA LYS A 335 -21.72 13.43 -1.14
C LYS A 335 -22.58 12.17 -1.04
N SER A 336 -22.00 11.02 -1.34
CA SER A 336 -22.69 9.73 -1.19
C SER A 336 -23.02 9.40 0.26
N MET A 337 -22.11 9.73 1.19
CA MET A 337 -22.35 9.61 2.63
C MET A 337 -23.54 10.49 3.09
N SER A 338 -23.58 11.73 2.64
CA SER A 338 -24.65 12.67 2.99
C SER A 338 -26.02 12.19 2.50
N ASN A 339 -26.08 11.59 1.31
CA ASN A 339 -27.31 11.01 0.78
C ASN A 339 -27.76 9.77 1.59
N TRP A 340 -26.81 8.90 1.96
CA TRP A 340 -27.09 7.69 2.74
C TRP A 340 -27.59 8.00 4.17
N ILE A 341 -27.21 9.18 4.73
CA ILE A 341 -27.73 9.66 6.02
C ILE A 341 -29.20 10.07 5.91
N ASN A 342 -29.58 10.69 4.81
CA ASN A 342 -30.93 11.21 4.62
C ASN A 342 -31.96 10.11 4.31
N ASP A 343 -31.46 8.92 3.92
CA ASP A 343 -32.30 7.74 3.60
C ASP A 343 -32.50 6.77 4.77
N ARG A 344 -31.94 7.08 5.98
CA ARG A 344 -32.13 6.32 7.23
C ARG A 344 -32.75 7.16 8.32
#